data_67f8275b7a7e5a3cf60a8666234c7d67
#
_entry.id   67f8275b7a7e5a3cf60a8666234c7d67
#
_cell.length_a   1.000
_cell.length_b   1.000
_cell.length_c   1.000
_cell.angle_alpha   90.00
_cell.angle_beta   90.00
_cell.angle_gamma   90.00
#
_symmetry.space_group_name_H-M   'P 1'
#
loop_
_entity.id
_entity.type
_entity.pdbx_description
1 polymer ?
#
loop_
_entity_poly.entity_id
_entity_poly.type
_entity_poly.pdbx_seq_one_letter_code
_entity_poly.pdbx_strand_id
1 'polypeptide(L)'
;MTPELDTKLFEEVINEIFPGLTMYVRDVNLPPAFASKYEPDMIIMEPGFTDASSRVMGMVTTHRFAILSNHMADFGPYEHDTNWGLFVAQRNAHFKILDIYEYQGRTQILLLHLPDDNRWKLFENVKINLEDQIIEESRKRFENKSVQDPVPELAKENWLARCASPLGMSDDGAFFDLDPNLFSELRPVKDTGFREFYHRFVYIECRDVLERLMGDFLNDDDTGAIAYGYIDEQAGLSFQIVKVAAIKDNHICFRDSIEKAMLIMRYGSLEKARFVDLAQTDVDTKQFVDFEQMIRENYDTDNPEKEQLRELAFLDSCRHPDYPDDLAVLLLHEDHQPEQVWVRGDHLTENEIRGTLLNEPNADFGVHHGDSIQIIPYKQDDGSIVCVSPQRN
;
A
#
# COMPACT_ATOMS: atom_id res chain seq x y z
N MET A 1 -23.79 12.28 -22.40
CA MET A 1 -23.65 13.71 -22.05
C MET A 1 -22.21 13.86 -21.59
N THR A 2 -21.37 14.58 -22.32
CA THR A 2 -20.04 14.95 -21.84
C THR A 2 -20.22 15.80 -20.58
N PRO A 3 -19.60 15.48 -19.45
CA PRO A 3 -19.66 16.34 -18.27
C PRO A 3 -19.12 17.72 -18.66
N GLU A 4 -19.82 18.77 -18.28
CA GLU A 4 -19.37 20.14 -18.47
C GLU A 4 -18.08 20.30 -17.67
N LEU A 5 -16.96 20.61 -18.34
CA LEU A 5 -15.66 20.77 -17.71
C LEU A 5 -15.75 21.86 -16.64
N ASP A 6 -15.47 21.56 -15.38
CA ASP A 6 -15.35 22.57 -14.34
C ASP A 6 -14.10 23.40 -14.61
N THR A 7 -14.31 24.52 -15.31
CA THR A 7 -13.25 25.42 -15.77
C THR A 7 -12.41 25.94 -14.61
N LYS A 8 -13.04 26.17 -13.44
CA LYS A 8 -12.33 26.71 -12.27
C LYS A 8 -11.41 25.63 -11.66
N LEU A 9 -11.93 24.42 -11.47
CA LEU A 9 -11.11 23.32 -10.99
C LEU A 9 -9.97 23.01 -11.96
N PHE A 10 -10.23 23.04 -13.25
CA PHE A 10 -9.20 22.84 -14.27
C PHE A 10 -8.09 23.92 -14.21
N GLU A 11 -8.45 25.21 -14.06
CA GLU A 11 -7.47 26.29 -13.86
C GLU A 11 -6.66 26.10 -12.59
N GLU A 12 -7.26 25.66 -11.48
CA GLU A 12 -6.56 25.36 -10.23
C GLU A 12 -5.52 24.25 -10.45
N VAL A 13 -5.89 23.15 -11.11
CA VAL A 13 -4.98 22.04 -11.39
C VAL A 13 -3.84 22.45 -12.34
N ILE A 14 -4.12 23.23 -13.38
CA ILE A 14 -3.07 23.76 -14.26
C ILE A 14 -2.06 24.59 -13.47
N ASN A 15 -2.52 25.44 -12.56
CA ASN A 15 -1.65 26.25 -11.71
C ASN A 15 -0.87 25.43 -10.68
N GLU A 16 -1.29 24.22 -10.39
CA GLU A 16 -0.59 23.28 -9.50
C GLU A 16 0.52 22.51 -10.24
N ILE A 17 0.22 21.90 -11.40
CA ILE A 17 1.14 20.96 -12.04
C ILE A 17 2.12 21.59 -13.04
N PHE A 18 1.83 22.76 -13.61
CA PHE A 18 2.70 23.36 -14.63
C PHE A 18 3.87 24.20 -14.08
N PRO A 19 3.75 24.92 -12.96
CA PRO A 19 4.88 25.66 -12.42
C PRO A 19 6.01 24.74 -11.97
N GLY A 20 7.23 25.01 -12.43
CA GLY A 20 8.42 24.27 -11.99
C GLY A 20 8.58 22.90 -12.66
N LEU A 21 7.91 22.64 -13.77
CA LEU A 21 8.08 21.40 -14.54
C LEU A 21 9.57 21.12 -14.81
N THR A 22 10.00 19.94 -14.43
CA THR A 22 11.33 19.39 -14.68
C THR A 22 11.20 18.16 -15.56
N MET A 23 12.15 17.97 -16.47
CA MET A 23 12.19 16.77 -17.31
C MET A 23 13.03 15.69 -16.67
N TYR A 24 12.44 14.53 -16.49
CA TYR A 24 13.08 13.29 -16.09
C TYR A 24 13.08 12.31 -17.25
N VAL A 25 14.03 11.39 -17.29
CA VAL A 25 14.16 10.43 -18.40
C VAL A 25 14.18 8.99 -17.89
N ARG A 26 13.46 8.13 -18.61
CA ARG A 26 13.48 6.69 -18.46
C ARG A 26 13.76 6.08 -19.83
N ASP A 27 14.98 5.58 -20.03
CA ASP A 27 15.44 5.06 -21.29
C ASP A 27 15.21 3.54 -21.39
N VAL A 28 14.61 3.08 -22.49
CA VAL A 28 14.16 1.69 -22.64
C VAL A 28 14.33 1.19 -24.09
N ASN A 29 14.49 -0.12 -24.25
CA ASN A 29 14.40 -0.76 -25.56
C ASN A 29 12.97 -1.31 -25.76
N LEU A 30 12.13 -0.59 -26.48
CA LEU A 30 10.76 -1.04 -26.76
C LEU A 30 10.72 -1.90 -28.03
N PRO A 31 10.09 -3.09 -27.96
CA PRO A 31 9.73 -3.82 -29.17
C PRO A 31 8.84 -2.97 -30.10
N PRO A 32 9.01 -3.04 -31.44
CA PRO A 32 8.17 -2.26 -32.36
C PRO A 32 6.67 -2.46 -32.18
N ALA A 33 6.24 -3.68 -31.81
CA ALA A 33 4.85 -4.00 -31.54
C ALA A 33 4.28 -3.27 -30.30
N PHE A 34 5.13 -2.88 -29.35
CA PHE A 34 4.74 -2.10 -28.17
C PHE A 34 4.85 -0.61 -28.44
N ALA A 35 5.96 -0.19 -29.06
CA ALA A 35 6.19 1.21 -29.39
C ALA A 35 5.07 1.81 -30.25
N SER A 36 4.53 1.02 -31.20
CA SER A 36 3.46 1.46 -32.10
C SER A 36 2.08 1.63 -31.46
N LYS A 37 1.92 1.24 -30.20
CA LYS A 37 0.67 1.37 -29.46
C LYS A 37 0.52 2.72 -28.75
N TYR A 38 1.64 3.41 -28.48
CA TYR A 38 1.59 4.74 -27.90
C TYR A 38 1.15 5.75 -28.96
N GLU A 39 0.19 6.59 -28.62
CA GLU A 39 -0.31 7.65 -29.49
C GLU A 39 -0.38 8.99 -28.73
N PRO A 40 -0.14 10.13 -29.37
CA PRO A 40 -0.36 11.44 -28.76
C PRO A 40 -1.79 11.60 -28.24
N ASP A 41 -1.96 12.38 -27.19
CA ASP A 41 -3.19 12.63 -26.45
C ASP A 41 -3.72 11.45 -25.62
N MET A 42 -3.12 10.24 -25.72
CA MET A 42 -3.46 9.15 -24.79
C MET A 42 -3.03 9.48 -23.37
N ILE A 43 -3.83 9.02 -22.41
CA ILE A 43 -3.42 8.90 -21.01
C ILE A 43 -3.07 7.44 -20.76
N ILE A 44 -1.97 7.20 -20.06
CA ILE A 44 -1.53 5.88 -19.60
C ILE A 44 -1.38 5.91 -18.06
N MET A 45 -1.59 4.78 -17.42
CA MET A 45 -1.43 4.63 -15.97
C MET A 45 -0.39 3.55 -15.68
N GLU A 46 0.54 3.83 -14.76
CA GLU A 46 1.54 2.87 -14.30
C GLU A 46 1.19 2.39 -12.88
N PRO A 47 0.81 1.11 -12.71
CA PRO A 47 0.41 0.59 -11.39
C PRO A 47 1.57 0.48 -10.39
N GLY A 48 2.80 0.37 -10.90
CA GLY A 48 4.02 0.35 -10.09
C GLY A 48 4.59 1.74 -9.84
N PHE A 49 5.71 1.78 -9.11
CA PHE A 49 6.52 3.00 -9.02
C PHE A 49 7.22 3.26 -10.36
N THR A 50 7.24 4.52 -10.79
CA THR A 50 7.94 4.93 -12.02
C THR A 50 9.29 5.54 -11.67
N ASP A 51 10.35 4.78 -11.89
CA ASP A 51 11.73 5.26 -11.76
C ASP A 51 12.14 6.07 -12.99
N ALA A 52 12.73 7.23 -12.77
CA ALA A 52 13.30 8.08 -13.81
C ALA A 52 14.54 8.83 -13.29
N SER A 53 15.34 9.34 -14.20
CA SER A 53 16.57 10.08 -13.89
C SER A 53 16.42 11.57 -14.23
N SER A 54 16.92 12.42 -13.36
CA SER A 54 17.09 13.86 -13.62
C SER A 54 18.27 14.17 -14.58
N ARG A 55 19.12 13.17 -14.86
CA ARG A 55 20.35 13.30 -15.68
C ARG A 55 20.05 13.10 -17.17
N VAL A 56 19.56 14.15 -17.81
CA VAL A 56 19.15 14.13 -19.23
C VAL A 56 20.34 14.35 -20.14
N MET A 57 20.87 13.26 -20.75
CA MET A 57 21.98 13.29 -21.72
C MET A 57 21.68 12.35 -22.89
N GLY A 58 22.69 11.89 -23.64
CA GLY A 58 22.54 10.83 -24.65
C GLY A 58 22.01 9.54 -24.06
N MET A 59 21.60 8.61 -24.91
CA MET A 59 21.00 7.34 -24.52
C MET A 59 21.62 6.18 -25.30
N VAL A 60 21.62 4.98 -24.70
CA VAL A 60 22.09 3.73 -25.35
C VAL A 60 20.95 2.86 -25.85
N THR A 61 19.72 3.23 -25.56
CA THR A 61 18.48 2.52 -25.88
C THR A 61 17.80 3.08 -27.13
N THR A 62 16.74 2.44 -27.57
CA THR A 62 15.94 2.86 -28.75
C THR A 62 14.91 3.93 -28.43
N HIS A 63 14.36 3.91 -27.23
CA HIS A 63 13.28 4.82 -26.81
C HIS A 63 13.62 5.51 -25.49
N ARG A 64 13.05 6.69 -25.32
CA ARG A 64 13.08 7.51 -24.10
C ARG A 64 11.68 7.95 -23.74
N PHE A 65 11.23 7.60 -22.56
CA PHE A 65 10.13 8.30 -21.90
C PHE A 65 10.71 9.57 -21.26
N ALA A 66 10.32 10.73 -21.78
CA ALA A 66 10.69 12.03 -21.24
C ALA A 66 9.51 12.55 -20.40
N ILE A 67 9.61 12.47 -19.09
CA ILE A 67 8.53 12.77 -18.14
C ILE A 67 8.70 14.20 -17.64
N LEU A 68 7.71 15.04 -17.90
CA LEU A 68 7.60 16.38 -17.34
C LEU A 68 6.78 16.31 -16.06
N SER A 69 7.38 16.69 -14.94
CA SER A 69 6.74 16.67 -13.63
C SER A 69 7.32 17.71 -12.69
N ASN A 70 6.52 18.18 -11.75
CA ASN A 70 6.96 19.00 -10.63
C ASN A 70 6.76 18.33 -9.27
N HIS A 71 6.27 17.08 -9.24
CA HIS A 71 5.91 16.37 -8.01
C HIS A 71 6.46 14.92 -7.92
N MET A 72 7.43 14.52 -8.77
CA MET A 72 8.18 13.29 -8.54
C MET A 72 9.05 13.41 -7.28
N ALA A 73 9.10 12.35 -6.49
CA ALA A 73 9.90 12.30 -5.27
C ALA A 73 11.40 12.14 -5.57
N ASP A 74 12.25 12.95 -4.92
CA ASP A 74 13.71 12.87 -5.04
C ASP A 74 14.26 11.74 -4.15
N PHE A 75 14.78 10.69 -4.78
CA PHE A 75 15.45 9.57 -4.13
C PHE A 75 16.97 9.65 -4.20
N GLY A 76 17.54 10.70 -4.77
CA GLY A 76 18.98 10.93 -4.80
C GLY A 76 19.67 10.83 -3.43
N PRO A 77 19.09 11.38 -2.33
CA PRO A 77 19.66 11.23 -0.97
C PRO A 77 19.75 9.77 -0.47
N TYR A 78 19.00 8.85 -1.06
CA TYR A 78 18.97 7.42 -0.68
C TYR A 78 19.76 6.54 -1.65
N GLU A 79 20.43 7.11 -2.67
CA GLU A 79 21.29 6.37 -3.56
C GLU A 79 22.60 5.97 -2.83
N HIS A 80 22.90 4.66 -2.82
CA HIS A 80 24.16 4.12 -2.31
C HIS A 80 24.96 3.50 -3.45
N ASP A 81 26.20 3.96 -3.65
CA ASP A 81 27.10 3.51 -4.71
C ASP A 81 26.59 3.66 -6.15
N THR A 82 25.54 4.45 -6.32
CA THR A 82 24.97 4.83 -7.62
C THR A 82 24.98 6.36 -7.76
N ASN A 83 24.80 6.83 -8.97
CA ASN A 83 24.68 8.26 -9.25
C ASN A 83 23.71 8.41 -10.43
N TRP A 84 22.52 7.85 -10.22
CA TRP A 84 21.46 7.87 -11.23
C TRP A 84 20.73 9.20 -11.30
N GLY A 85 20.75 9.99 -10.20
CA GLY A 85 19.86 11.13 -10.03
C GLY A 85 18.40 10.67 -10.02
N LEU A 86 18.10 9.68 -9.16
CA LEU A 86 16.86 8.94 -9.14
C LEU A 86 15.70 9.79 -8.62
N PHE A 87 14.66 9.85 -9.42
CA PHE A 87 13.34 10.38 -9.05
C PHE A 87 12.28 9.30 -9.28
N VAL A 88 11.24 9.29 -8.46
CA VAL A 88 10.22 8.26 -8.50
C VAL A 88 8.83 8.89 -8.47
N ALA A 89 7.98 8.53 -9.46
CA ALA A 89 6.56 8.78 -9.34
C ALA A 89 5.90 7.66 -8.52
N GLN A 90 4.87 8.01 -7.77
CA GLN A 90 4.15 7.06 -6.94
C GLN A 90 3.37 6.01 -7.77
N ARG A 91 2.85 5.01 -7.08
CA ARG A 91 2.00 3.98 -7.71
C ARG A 91 0.73 4.60 -8.27
N ASN A 92 0.22 3.98 -9.35
CA ASN A 92 -0.96 4.43 -10.08
C ASN A 92 -0.81 5.83 -10.70
N ALA A 93 0.44 6.27 -10.96
CA ALA A 93 0.70 7.55 -11.61
C ALA A 93 0.14 7.57 -13.03
N HIS A 94 -0.52 8.67 -13.39
CA HIS A 94 -1.09 8.90 -14.72
C HIS A 94 -0.20 9.84 -15.53
N PHE A 95 -0.01 9.50 -16.79
CA PHE A 95 0.79 10.29 -17.72
C PHE A 95 0.02 10.55 -19.01
N LYS A 96 -0.09 11.81 -19.41
CA LYS A 96 -0.59 12.16 -20.73
C LYS A 96 0.56 12.16 -21.75
N ILE A 97 0.40 11.47 -22.87
CA ILE A 97 1.35 11.49 -23.97
C ILE A 97 1.14 12.78 -24.75
N LEU A 98 2.12 13.70 -24.67
CA LEU A 98 2.05 14.97 -25.39
C LEU A 98 2.56 14.85 -26.81
N ASP A 99 3.59 14.03 -27.03
CA ASP A 99 4.25 13.91 -28.34
C ASP A 99 5.03 12.61 -28.47
N ILE A 100 5.18 12.15 -29.72
CA ILE A 100 6.09 11.06 -30.09
C ILE A 100 6.97 11.58 -31.22
N TYR A 101 8.28 11.65 -30.95
CA TYR A 101 9.23 12.28 -31.87
C TYR A 101 10.43 11.37 -32.14
N GLU A 102 10.67 11.10 -33.43
CA GLU A 102 11.83 10.32 -33.87
C GLU A 102 12.94 11.25 -34.38
N TYR A 103 14.16 11.00 -33.92
CA TYR A 103 15.36 11.68 -34.36
C TYR A 103 16.55 10.72 -34.41
N GLN A 104 17.17 10.59 -35.61
CA GLN A 104 18.32 9.73 -35.83
C GLN A 104 18.17 8.27 -35.38
N GLY A 105 17.00 7.69 -35.63
CA GLY A 105 16.67 6.30 -35.25
C GLY A 105 16.42 6.06 -33.75
N ARG A 106 16.24 7.13 -32.98
CA ARG A 106 15.81 7.08 -31.56
C ARG A 106 14.51 7.82 -31.41
N THR A 107 13.64 7.32 -30.53
CA THR A 107 12.31 7.89 -30.33
C THR A 107 12.17 8.45 -28.92
N GLN A 108 11.68 9.67 -28.80
CA GLN A 108 11.21 10.25 -27.53
C GLN A 108 9.69 10.15 -27.46
N ILE A 109 9.17 9.62 -26.37
CA ILE A 109 7.76 9.67 -25.97
C ILE A 109 7.69 10.71 -24.85
N LEU A 110 7.10 11.87 -25.13
CA LEU A 110 6.99 12.98 -24.18
C LEU A 110 5.74 12.84 -23.36
N LEU A 111 5.90 12.79 -22.05
CA LEU A 111 4.85 12.57 -21.08
C LEU A 111 4.68 13.77 -20.14
N LEU A 112 3.46 14.14 -19.85
CA LEU A 112 3.09 15.04 -18.75
C LEU A 112 2.58 14.19 -17.60
N HIS A 113 3.23 14.27 -16.43
CA HIS A 113 2.77 13.65 -15.20
C HIS A 113 1.55 14.42 -14.69
N LEU A 114 0.42 13.74 -14.64
CA LEU A 114 -0.87 14.29 -14.23
C LEU A 114 -1.00 14.23 -12.68
N PRO A 115 -1.99 14.92 -12.09
CA PRO A 115 -2.25 14.78 -10.65
C PRO A 115 -2.39 13.33 -10.21
N ASP A 116 -1.86 13.02 -9.04
CA ASP A 116 -1.90 11.69 -8.43
C ASP A 116 -3.29 11.30 -7.87
N ASP A 117 -4.28 12.16 -8.08
CA ASP A 117 -5.68 11.94 -7.70
C ASP A 117 -6.60 11.99 -8.94
N ASN A 118 -7.91 11.84 -8.75
CA ASN A 118 -8.89 11.80 -9.83
C ASN A 118 -8.95 13.02 -10.74
N ARG A 119 -8.26 14.10 -10.40
CA ARG A 119 -8.21 15.29 -11.25
C ARG A 119 -7.44 15.04 -12.55
N TRP A 120 -6.71 13.91 -12.68
CA TRP A 120 -6.16 13.48 -13.96
C TRP A 120 -7.23 13.34 -15.06
N LYS A 121 -8.48 13.00 -14.70
CA LYS A 121 -9.62 12.88 -15.63
C LYS A 121 -9.95 14.19 -16.34
N LEU A 122 -9.61 15.32 -15.76
CA LEU A 122 -9.79 16.64 -16.40
C LEU A 122 -8.95 16.81 -17.66
N PHE A 123 -7.91 15.98 -17.85
CA PHE A 123 -7.04 16.01 -19.03
C PHE A 123 -7.47 15.07 -20.13
N GLU A 124 -8.53 14.30 -19.94
CA GLU A 124 -9.13 13.48 -20.99
C GLU A 124 -9.70 14.35 -22.11
N ASN A 125 -9.26 14.11 -23.33
CA ASN A 125 -9.73 14.83 -24.53
C ASN A 125 -9.55 16.37 -24.47
N VAL A 126 -8.67 16.87 -23.61
CA VAL A 126 -8.36 18.30 -23.48
C VAL A 126 -6.95 18.56 -23.99
N LYS A 127 -6.80 19.54 -24.86
CA LYS A 127 -5.51 20.08 -25.31
C LYS A 127 -5.29 21.45 -24.68
N ILE A 128 -4.15 21.63 -24.02
CA ILE A 128 -3.79 22.89 -23.35
C ILE A 128 -2.96 23.75 -24.30
N ASN A 129 -3.22 25.05 -24.35
CA ASN A 129 -2.52 25.97 -25.25
C ASN A 129 -0.97 26.00 -25.07
N LEU A 130 -0.47 25.59 -23.90
CA LEU A 130 0.97 25.50 -23.62
C LEU A 130 1.64 24.24 -24.19
N GLU A 131 0.87 23.21 -24.58
CA GLU A 131 1.44 21.93 -25.03
C GLU A 131 2.32 22.11 -26.28
N ASP A 132 1.88 22.89 -27.26
CA ASP A 132 2.63 23.08 -28.50
C ASP A 132 4.03 23.70 -28.27
N GLN A 133 4.13 24.67 -27.34
CA GLN A 133 5.43 25.25 -26.96
C GLN A 133 6.31 24.24 -26.22
N ILE A 134 5.73 23.50 -25.28
CA ILE A 134 6.42 22.46 -24.51
C ILE A 134 6.95 21.37 -25.44
N ILE A 135 6.16 20.94 -26.40
CA ILE A 135 6.53 19.94 -27.42
C ILE A 135 7.72 20.45 -28.23
N GLU A 136 7.65 21.67 -28.74
CA GLU A 136 8.74 22.25 -29.59
C GLU A 136 10.05 22.35 -28.77
N GLU A 137 10.01 22.83 -27.55
CA GLU A 137 11.18 22.93 -26.67
C GLU A 137 11.75 21.54 -26.32
N SER A 138 10.89 20.56 -26.07
CA SER A 138 11.29 19.19 -25.77
C SER A 138 11.95 18.49 -26.96
N ARG A 139 11.44 18.68 -28.19
CA ARG A 139 12.07 18.17 -29.40
C ARG A 139 13.47 18.74 -29.58
N LYS A 140 13.62 20.07 -29.49
CA LYS A 140 14.95 20.72 -29.58
C LYS A 140 15.92 20.21 -28.51
N ARG A 141 15.43 19.99 -27.27
CA ARG A 141 16.22 19.41 -26.19
C ARG A 141 16.65 17.98 -26.52
N PHE A 142 15.74 17.15 -27.04
CA PHE A 142 16.01 15.79 -27.42
C PHE A 142 17.07 15.70 -28.53
N GLU A 143 16.94 16.50 -29.60
CA GLU A 143 17.93 16.60 -30.68
C GLU A 143 19.32 16.93 -30.14
N ASN A 144 19.42 17.97 -29.29
CA ASN A 144 20.68 18.41 -28.69
C ASN A 144 21.30 17.38 -27.73
N LYS A 145 20.46 16.63 -26.99
CA LYS A 145 20.93 15.67 -26.00
C LYS A 145 21.24 14.30 -26.61
N SER A 146 20.48 13.85 -27.60
CA SER A 146 20.66 12.53 -28.21
C SER A 146 22.01 12.36 -28.92
N VAL A 147 22.67 13.44 -29.31
CA VAL A 147 24.00 13.43 -29.94
C VAL A 147 25.16 13.52 -28.95
N GLN A 148 24.87 13.72 -27.65
CA GLN A 148 25.87 13.75 -26.59
C GLN A 148 26.13 12.33 -26.07
N ASP A 149 27.25 12.17 -25.35
CA ASP A 149 27.54 10.91 -24.69
C ASP A 149 26.49 10.59 -23.61
N PRO A 150 26.11 9.32 -23.46
CA PRO A 150 25.21 8.90 -22.39
C PRO A 150 25.89 9.06 -21.02
N VAL A 151 25.07 9.25 -19.99
CA VAL A 151 25.56 9.17 -18.61
C VAL A 151 26.05 7.75 -18.33
N PRO A 152 27.34 7.53 -17.95
CA PRO A 152 27.88 6.19 -17.79
C PRO A 152 27.08 5.31 -16.84
N GLU A 153 26.55 5.88 -15.74
CA GLU A 153 25.76 5.17 -14.75
C GLU A 153 24.40 4.71 -15.30
N LEU A 154 23.80 5.48 -16.21
CA LEU A 154 22.53 5.14 -16.86
C LEU A 154 22.68 4.18 -18.04
N ALA A 155 23.90 3.93 -18.49
CA ALA A 155 24.22 2.93 -19.52
C ALA A 155 24.53 1.54 -18.92
N LYS A 156 24.61 1.40 -17.58
CA LYS A 156 24.89 0.14 -16.89
C LYS A 156 23.66 -0.77 -16.85
N GLU A 157 23.92 -2.08 -16.83
CA GLU A 157 22.88 -3.12 -16.82
C GLU A 157 21.87 -2.97 -15.68
N ASN A 158 22.33 -2.62 -14.48
CA ASN A 158 21.47 -2.44 -13.31
C ASN A 158 20.43 -1.32 -13.49
N TRP A 159 20.79 -0.21 -14.13
CA TRP A 159 19.84 0.85 -14.46
C TRP A 159 18.92 0.43 -15.61
N LEU A 160 19.47 -0.14 -16.67
CA LEU A 160 18.70 -0.57 -17.84
C LEU A 160 17.69 -1.65 -17.49
N ALA A 161 18.04 -2.61 -16.62
CA ALA A 161 17.12 -3.62 -16.12
C ALA A 161 15.97 -3.01 -15.28
N ARG A 162 16.27 -2.00 -14.47
CA ARG A 162 15.26 -1.25 -13.69
C ARG A 162 14.24 -0.53 -14.58
N CYS A 163 14.66 -0.10 -15.76
CA CYS A 163 13.85 0.63 -16.72
C CYS A 163 13.31 -0.24 -17.86
N ALA A 164 13.50 -1.57 -17.84
CA ALA A 164 13.25 -2.45 -18.98
C ALA A 164 11.78 -2.56 -19.40
N SER A 165 10.85 -2.43 -18.45
CA SER A 165 9.41 -2.54 -18.74
C SER A 165 8.88 -1.31 -19.47
N PRO A 166 7.98 -1.50 -20.46
CA PRO A 166 7.25 -0.40 -21.08
C PRO A 166 6.38 0.29 -20.04
N LEU A 167 6.26 1.61 -20.13
CA LEU A 167 5.47 2.38 -19.16
C LEU A 167 3.98 2.28 -19.49
N GLY A 168 3.16 1.97 -18.49
CA GLY A 168 1.70 1.86 -18.64
C GLY A 168 1.20 0.61 -19.34
N MET A 169 2.09 -0.37 -19.61
CA MET A 169 1.74 -1.64 -20.26
C MET A 169 2.21 -2.84 -19.44
N SER A 170 1.43 -3.91 -19.49
CA SER A 170 1.82 -5.24 -19.04
C SER A 170 2.84 -5.92 -19.97
N ASP A 171 3.42 -7.03 -19.52
CA ASP A 171 4.43 -7.79 -20.26
C ASP A 171 3.95 -8.34 -21.62
N ASP A 172 2.63 -8.48 -21.82
CA ASP A 172 2.00 -8.84 -23.10
C ASP A 172 1.69 -7.62 -23.98
N GLY A 173 2.00 -6.41 -23.49
CA GLY A 173 1.82 -5.15 -24.20
C GLY A 173 0.37 -4.65 -24.22
N ALA A 174 -0.48 -5.08 -23.30
CA ALA A 174 -1.78 -4.43 -23.08
C ALA A 174 -1.60 -3.22 -22.16
N PHE A 175 -2.25 -2.11 -22.46
CA PHE A 175 -2.30 -0.98 -21.52
C PHE A 175 -3.05 -1.37 -20.27
N PHE A 176 -2.58 -0.90 -19.12
CA PHE A 176 -3.32 -1.02 -17.88
C PHE A 176 -4.59 -0.16 -17.92
N ASP A 177 -5.60 -0.59 -17.18
CA ASP A 177 -6.82 0.19 -17.00
C ASP A 177 -6.49 1.51 -16.31
N LEU A 178 -6.98 2.63 -16.84
CA LEU A 178 -6.72 3.97 -16.30
C LEU A 178 -7.33 4.16 -14.91
N ASP A 179 -8.44 3.50 -14.67
CA ASP A 179 -9.17 3.55 -13.41
C ASP A 179 -9.40 2.11 -12.93
N PRO A 180 -8.29 1.41 -12.55
CA PRO A 180 -8.42 0.03 -12.13
C PRO A 180 -9.41 -0.02 -10.99
N ASN A 181 -10.37 -0.95 -11.06
CA ASN A 181 -11.31 -1.15 -9.97
C ASN A 181 -10.53 -1.63 -8.74
N LEU A 182 -9.95 -0.70 -8.00
CA LEU A 182 -9.17 -0.93 -6.79
C LEU A 182 -9.97 -1.70 -5.73
N PHE A 183 -11.30 -1.75 -5.90
CA PHE A 183 -12.25 -2.39 -4.99
C PHE A 183 -12.89 -3.65 -5.57
N SER A 184 -12.49 -4.11 -6.78
CA SER A 184 -12.93 -5.40 -7.32
C SER A 184 -12.54 -6.57 -6.40
N GLU A 185 -11.57 -6.36 -5.51
CA GLU A 185 -11.00 -7.35 -4.61
C GLU A 185 -11.05 -6.90 -3.14
N LEU A 186 -12.20 -6.42 -2.67
CA LEU A 186 -12.41 -6.37 -1.23
C LEU A 186 -12.24 -7.77 -0.65
N ARG A 187 -11.21 -7.96 0.17
CA ARG A 187 -10.91 -9.25 0.80
C ARG A 187 -11.79 -9.48 2.03
N PRO A 188 -12.18 -10.72 2.35
CA PRO A 188 -12.93 -11.00 3.56
C PRO A 188 -12.05 -10.66 4.79
N VAL A 189 -12.68 -10.06 5.82
CA VAL A 189 -12.00 -9.85 7.12
C VAL A 189 -11.79 -11.19 7.80
N LYS A 190 -12.80 -12.07 7.76
CA LYS A 190 -12.72 -13.42 8.30
C LYS A 190 -11.56 -14.18 7.63
N ASP A 191 -10.82 -14.90 8.43
CA ASP A 191 -9.66 -15.71 8.02
C ASP A 191 -8.45 -14.87 7.51
N THR A 192 -8.51 -13.54 7.66
CA THR A 192 -7.36 -12.66 7.39
C THR A 192 -6.54 -12.47 8.66
N GLY A 193 -5.24 -12.73 8.58
CA GLY A 193 -4.32 -12.60 9.71
C GLY A 193 -4.24 -11.15 10.24
N PHE A 194 -4.00 -11.01 11.54
CA PHE A 194 -3.96 -9.71 12.21
C PHE A 194 -2.96 -8.71 11.60
N ARG A 195 -1.88 -9.20 10.94
CA ARG A 195 -0.83 -8.37 10.32
C ARG A 195 -1.34 -7.50 9.19
N GLU A 196 -2.44 -7.90 8.56
CA GLU A 196 -3.09 -7.11 7.53
C GLU A 196 -3.84 -5.89 8.09
N PHE A 197 -4.00 -5.84 9.41
CA PHE A 197 -4.76 -4.80 10.10
C PHE A 197 -3.93 -4.03 11.13
N TYR A 198 -2.96 -4.68 11.75
CA TYR A 198 -2.20 -4.11 12.85
C TYR A 198 -1.38 -2.91 12.40
N HIS A 199 -1.64 -1.76 13.03
CA HIS A 199 -1.07 -0.46 12.69
C HIS A 199 -1.31 -0.03 11.23
N ARG A 200 -2.52 -0.37 10.71
CA ARG A 200 -2.92 0.02 9.36
C ARG A 200 -4.26 0.72 9.33
N PHE A 201 -4.38 1.67 8.42
CA PHE A 201 -5.68 2.21 8.04
C PHE A 201 -6.30 1.32 6.97
N VAL A 202 -7.54 0.92 7.21
CA VAL A 202 -8.30 0.07 6.29
C VAL A 202 -9.69 0.67 6.05
N TYR A 203 -10.23 0.49 4.86
CA TYR A 203 -11.67 0.61 4.65
C TYR A 203 -12.30 -0.76 4.93
N ILE A 204 -13.34 -0.78 5.74
CA ILE A 204 -14.11 -1.99 6.06
C ILE A 204 -15.56 -1.77 5.63
N GLU A 205 -16.06 -2.62 4.71
CA GLU A 205 -17.46 -2.67 4.34
C GLU A 205 -18.23 -3.46 5.41
N CYS A 206 -18.97 -2.74 6.25
CA CYS A 206 -19.56 -3.30 7.48
C CYS A 206 -20.86 -2.59 7.90
N ARG A 207 -21.75 -2.31 6.94
CA ARG A 207 -23.01 -1.56 7.15
C ARG A 207 -23.81 -2.06 8.36
N ASP A 208 -23.97 -3.37 8.50
CA ASP A 208 -24.70 -4.01 9.59
C ASP A 208 -24.09 -3.76 10.98
N VAL A 209 -22.77 -3.60 11.07
CA VAL A 209 -22.07 -3.25 12.31
C VAL A 209 -22.27 -1.77 12.61
N LEU A 210 -22.16 -0.91 11.59
CA LEU A 210 -22.35 0.53 11.75
C LEU A 210 -23.78 0.86 12.19
N GLU A 211 -24.80 0.17 11.66
CA GLU A 211 -26.21 0.34 12.07
C GLU A 211 -26.39 0.08 13.57
N ARG A 212 -25.69 -0.93 14.12
CA ARG A 212 -25.75 -1.23 15.56
C ARG A 212 -25.02 -0.18 16.40
N LEU A 213 -23.94 0.41 15.88
CA LEU A 213 -23.13 1.38 16.61
C LEU A 213 -23.66 2.81 16.53
N MET A 214 -24.26 3.19 15.40
CA MET A 214 -24.55 4.57 15.07
C MET A 214 -26.06 4.84 14.88
N GLY A 215 -26.87 3.81 14.56
CA GLY A 215 -28.32 3.96 14.37
C GLY A 215 -28.69 5.08 13.39
N ASP A 216 -29.50 6.03 13.86
CA ASP A 216 -30.02 7.14 13.05
C ASP A 216 -28.96 8.15 12.56
N PHE A 217 -27.71 8.02 13.00
CA PHE A 217 -26.59 8.85 12.52
C PHE A 217 -25.99 8.38 11.20
N LEU A 218 -26.40 7.20 10.69
CA LEU A 218 -26.00 6.71 9.38
C LEU A 218 -26.86 7.32 8.27
N ASN A 219 -26.20 7.67 7.16
CA ASN A 219 -26.88 7.99 5.92
C ASN A 219 -27.16 6.70 5.12
N ASP A 220 -28.14 6.74 4.21
CA ASP A 220 -28.47 5.58 3.37
C ASP A 220 -27.27 5.09 2.53
N ASP A 221 -26.41 6.01 2.15
CA ASP A 221 -25.24 5.73 1.32
C ASP A 221 -24.02 5.18 2.09
N ASP A 222 -24.01 5.25 3.42
CA ASP A 222 -22.88 4.79 4.21
C ASP A 222 -22.81 3.25 4.20
N THR A 223 -21.78 2.67 3.61
CA THR A 223 -21.62 1.21 3.47
C THR A 223 -20.55 0.63 4.40
N GLY A 224 -19.66 1.48 4.90
CA GLY A 224 -18.52 1.05 5.70
C GLY A 224 -17.85 2.19 6.45
N ALA A 225 -16.64 1.94 6.91
CA ALA A 225 -15.84 2.89 7.65
C ALA A 225 -14.35 2.83 7.26
N ILE A 226 -13.68 3.97 7.32
CA ILE A 226 -12.24 4.03 7.47
C ILE A 226 -11.94 3.78 8.94
N ALA A 227 -11.09 2.80 9.22
CA ALA A 227 -10.74 2.43 10.58
C ALA A 227 -9.23 2.17 10.71
N TYR A 228 -8.70 2.37 11.91
CA TYR A 228 -7.32 2.02 12.26
C TYR A 228 -7.29 0.76 13.11
N GLY A 229 -6.52 -0.24 12.67
CA GLY A 229 -6.40 -1.53 13.36
C GLY A 229 -5.32 -1.51 14.45
N TYR A 230 -5.67 -2.02 15.63
CA TYR A 230 -4.77 -2.13 16.78
C TYR A 230 -5.13 -3.35 17.65
N ILE A 231 -4.25 -3.73 18.56
CA ILE A 231 -4.49 -4.82 19.53
C ILE A 231 -4.76 -4.21 20.89
N ASP A 232 -5.99 -4.39 21.37
CA ASP A 232 -6.40 -4.07 22.74
C ASP A 232 -6.09 -5.28 23.63
N GLU A 233 -5.32 -5.11 24.71
CA GLU A 233 -4.91 -6.22 25.59
C GLU A 233 -6.08 -7.00 26.19
N GLN A 234 -7.23 -6.33 26.39
CA GLN A 234 -8.41 -6.95 27.01
C GLN A 234 -9.42 -7.45 25.97
N ALA A 235 -9.47 -6.82 24.81
CA ALA A 235 -10.52 -7.06 23.83
C ALA A 235 -10.00 -7.56 22.46
N GLY A 236 -8.71 -7.76 22.32
CA GLY A 236 -8.08 -8.34 21.15
C GLY A 236 -7.99 -7.38 19.97
N LEU A 237 -7.95 -7.94 18.76
CA LEU A 237 -7.86 -7.18 17.51
C LEU A 237 -9.10 -6.28 17.32
N SER A 238 -8.84 -5.00 17.23
CA SER A 238 -9.83 -3.95 17.30
C SER A 238 -9.60 -2.89 16.23
N PHE A 239 -10.68 -2.20 15.84
CA PHE A 239 -10.66 -1.19 14.80
C PHE A 239 -11.34 0.08 15.33
N GLN A 240 -10.55 1.13 15.48
CA GLN A 240 -11.08 2.46 15.79
C GLN A 240 -11.67 3.07 14.51
N ILE A 241 -12.95 3.40 14.52
CA ILE A 241 -13.58 4.11 13.40
C ILE A 241 -13.01 5.54 13.38
N VAL A 242 -12.42 5.91 12.25
CA VAL A 242 -11.88 7.26 11.98
C VAL A 242 -12.89 8.09 11.22
N LYS A 243 -13.48 7.53 10.17
CA LYS A 243 -14.49 8.15 9.32
C LYS A 243 -15.56 7.14 8.93
N VAL A 244 -16.78 7.57 8.72
CA VAL A 244 -17.81 6.79 8.02
C VAL A 244 -17.57 6.94 6.53
N ALA A 245 -17.72 5.85 5.76
CA ALA A 245 -17.32 5.86 4.37
C ALA A 245 -18.20 4.97 3.48
N ALA A 246 -18.13 5.24 2.19
CA ALA A 246 -18.75 4.44 1.15
C ALA A 246 -17.81 4.38 -0.07
N ILE A 247 -17.87 3.30 -0.83
CA ILE A 247 -17.26 3.24 -2.15
C ILE A 247 -18.28 3.74 -3.17
N LYS A 248 -17.95 4.81 -3.89
CA LYS A 248 -18.74 5.39 -4.98
C LYS A 248 -17.84 5.67 -6.16
N ASP A 249 -18.26 5.27 -7.34
CA ASP A 249 -17.52 5.51 -8.59
C ASP A 249 -16.02 5.15 -8.46
N ASN A 250 -15.74 4.01 -7.83
CA ASN A 250 -14.40 3.48 -7.58
C ASN A 250 -13.53 4.30 -6.61
N HIS A 251 -14.13 5.17 -5.79
CA HIS A 251 -13.44 5.98 -4.78
C HIS A 251 -14.04 5.80 -3.40
N ILE A 252 -13.21 5.95 -2.38
CA ILE A 252 -13.67 6.00 -1.00
C ILE A 252 -14.10 7.43 -0.68
N CYS A 253 -15.41 7.64 -0.66
CA CYS A 253 -16.03 8.87 -0.16
C CYS A 253 -16.25 8.72 1.35
N PHE A 254 -15.82 9.68 2.15
CA PHE A 254 -15.95 9.60 3.60
C PHE A 254 -16.38 10.92 4.24
N ARG A 255 -16.94 10.83 5.43
CA ARG A 255 -17.36 11.95 6.26
C ARG A 255 -17.03 11.70 7.73
N ASP A 256 -17.13 12.75 8.52
CA ASP A 256 -16.93 12.61 9.96
C ASP A 256 -17.94 11.64 10.57
N SER A 257 -17.46 10.83 11.50
CA SER A 257 -18.31 10.02 12.39
C SER A 257 -19.01 10.92 13.43
N ILE A 258 -19.64 10.34 14.43
CA ILE A 258 -20.28 11.10 15.52
C ILE A 258 -19.21 11.90 16.28
N GLU A 259 -19.38 13.22 16.40
CA GLU A 259 -18.47 14.07 17.16
C GLU A 259 -18.22 13.54 18.56
N LYS A 260 -16.94 13.43 18.94
CA LYS A 260 -16.46 13.01 20.27
C LYS A 260 -16.81 11.56 20.69
N ALA A 261 -17.37 10.74 19.81
CA ALA A 261 -17.58 9.33 20.10
C ALA A 261 -16.40 8.49 19.59
N MET A 262 -15.74 7.79 20.49
CA MET A 262 -14.78 6.75 20.10
C MET A 262 -15.56 5.47 19.77
N LEU A 263 -15.80 5.22 18.49
CA LEU A 263 -16.51 4.04 18.02
C LEU A 263 -15.49 2.95 17.66
N ILE A 264 -15.63 1.81 18.28
CA ILE A 264 -14.70 0.69 18.12
C ILE A 264 -15.46 -0.53 17.61
N MET A 265 -14.93 -1.15 16.57
CA MET A 265 -15.35 -2.46 16.08
C MET A 265 -14.38 -3.52 16.59
N ARG A 266 -14.88 -4.69 16.96
CA ARG A 266 -14.05 -5.84 17.33
C ARG A 266 -13.98 -6.82 16.17
N TYR A 267 -12.83 -7.44 15.97
CA TYR A 267 -12.60 -8.36 14.84
C TYR A 267 -13.69 -9.43 14.73
N GLY A 268 -14.06 -10.10 15.81
CA GLY A 268 -15.12 -11.11 15.83
C GLY A 268 -16.51 -10.61 15.44
N SER A 269 -16.76 -9.27 15.45
CA SER A 269 -18.01 -8.69 14.96
C SER A 269 -18.04 -8.49 13.45
N LEU A 270 -16.92 -8.71 12.76
CA LEU A 270 -16.71 -8.41 11.34
C LEU A 270 -16.68 -9.68 10.47
N GLU A 271 -17.27 -10.79 10.91
CA GLU A 271 -17.24 -12.09 10.17
C GLU A 271 -17.67 -12.00 8.72
N LYS A 272 -18.61 -11.12 8.39
CA LYS A 272 -19.16 -10.93 7.04
C LYS A 272 -18.58 -9.74 6.32
N ALA A 273 -17.75 -8.97 6.99
CA ALA A 273 -17.19 -7.76 6.46
C ALA A 273 -16.09 -8.07 5.43
N ARG A 274 -15.91 -7.13 4.52
CA ARG A 274 -14.80 -7.11 3.58
C ARG A 274 -14.00 -5.84 3.76
N PHE A 275 -12.74 -5.86 3.39
CA PHE A 275 -11.84 -4.72 3.59
C PHE A 275 -10.85 -4.53 2.43
N VAL A 276 -10.27 -3.35 2.41
CA VAL A 276 -9.07 -3.02 1.63
C VAL A 276 -8.13 -2.17 2.48
N ASP A 277 -6.82 -2.42 2.36
CA ASP A 277 -5.78 -1.58 2.97
C ASP A 277 -5.75 -0.23 2.24
N LEU A 278 -5.87 0.89 2.97
CA LEU A 278 -5.86 2.23 2.37
C LEU A 278 -4.54 2.57 1.68
N ALA A 279 -3.44 1.90 2.03
CA ALA A 279 -2.18 2.03 1.30
C ALA A 279 -2.26 1.54 -0.16
N GLN A 280 -3.33 0.81 -0.52
CA GLN A 280 -3.62 0.32 -1.87
C GLN A 280 -4.66 1.20 -2.60
N THR A 281 -5.05 2.32 -2.01
CA THR A 281 -6.10 3.22 -2.52
C THR A 281 -5.56 4.63 -2.72
N ASP A 282 -6.39 5.53 -3.21
CA ASP A 282 -6.11 6.96 -3.40
C ASP A 282 -6.31 7.81 -2.13
N VAL A 283 -6.68 7.21 -1.01
CA VAL A 283 -6.91 7.94 0.24
C VAL A 283 -5.58 8.37 0.88
N ASP A 284 -5.36 9.66 1.03
CA ASP A 284 -4.22 10.18 1.80
C ASP A 284 -4.44 9.94 3.31
N THR A 285 -3.74 8.95 3.85
CA THR A 285 -3.83 8.59 5.27
C THR A 285 -3.12 9.57 6.20
N LYS A 286 -2.27 10.49 5.68
CA LYS A 286 -1.58 11.50 6.49
C LYS A 286 -2.55 12.42 7.23
N GLN A 287 -3.74 12.63 6.67
CA GLN A 287 -4.81 13.40 7.33
C GLN A 287 -5.34 12.74 8.61
N PHE A 288 -5.01 11.49 8.87
CA PHE A 288 -5.46 10.71 10.04
C PHE A 288 -4.34 10.47 11.07
N VAL A 289 -3.18 11.09 10.91
CA VAL A 289 -2.02 10.85 11.79
C VAL A 289 -2.31 11.14 13.27
N ASP A 290 -3.15 12.12 13.57
CA ASP A 290 -3.53 12.45 14.95
C ASP A 290 -4.33 11.30 15.60
N PHE A 291 -5.18 10.59 14.82
CA PHE A 291 -5.89 9.40 15.28
C PHE A 291 -4.92 8.25 15.53
N GLU A 292 -3.99 8.00 14.61
CA GLU A 292 -2.97 6.98 14.79
C GLU A 292 -2.17 7.22 16.06
N GLN A 293 -1.66 8.43 16.27
CA GLN A 293 -0.89 8.78 17.45
C GLN A 293 -1.69 8.57 18.73
N MET A 294 -2.93 9.07 18.78
CA MET A 294 -3.82 8.90 19.92
C MET A 294 -4.07 7.43 20.27
N ILE A 295 -4.25 6.57 19.25
CA ILE A 295 -4.51 5.14 19.47
C ILE A 295 -3.24 4.46 19.99
N ARG A 296 -2.10 4.73 19.39
CA ARG A 296 -0.79 4.20 19.82
C ARG A 296 -0.46 4.58 21.25
N GLU A 297 -0.66 5.84 21.63
CA GLU A 297 -0.42 6.32 23.00
C GLU A 297 -1.31 5.61 24.06
N ASN A 298 -2.47 5.09 23.66
CA ASN A 298 -3.40 4.45 24.58
C ASN A 298 -3.38 2.92 24.58
N TYR A 299 -2.95 2.31 23.46
CA TYR A 299 -3.11 0.86 23.25
C TYR A 299 -1.83 0.13 22.84
N ASP A 300 -0.78 0.84 22.39
CA ASP A 300 0.50 0.18 22.16
C ASP A 300 1.06 -0.30 23.51
N THR A 301 1.62 -1.49 23.48
CA THR A 301 2.22 -2.03 24.69
C THR A 301 3.57 -1.36 24.97
N ASP A 302 3.81 -1.02 26.24
CA ASP A 302 5.12 -0.60 26.71
C ASP A 302 6.12 -1.77 26.85
N ASN A 303 5.67 -2.99 26.56
CA ASN A 303 6.51 -4.20 26.63
C ASN A 303 7.17 -4.50 25.27
N PRO A 304 8.46 -4.20 25.09
CA PRO A 304 9.16 -4.44 23.82
C PRO A 304 9.28 -5.92 23.45
N GLU A 305 9.26 -6.82 24.43
CA GLU A 305 9.30 -8.26 24.18
C GLU A 305 7.98 -8.76 23.57
N LYS A 306 6.87 -8.16 23.97
CA LYS A 306 5.56 -8.45 23.39
C LYS A 306 5.47 -7.99 21.93
N GLU A 307 6.00 -6.79 21.61
CA GLU A 307 6.09 -6.35 20.23
C GLU A 307 6.97 -7.29 19.38
N GLN A 308 8.12 -7.70 19.89
CA GLN A 308 8.96 -8.66 19.21
C GLN A 308 8.26 -10.02 19.01
N LEU A 309 7.46 -10.47 19.98
CA LEU A 309 6.64 -11.69 19.83
C LEU A 309 5.61 -11.55 18.72
N ARG A 310 4.99 -10.37 18.56
CA ARG A 310 4.08 -10.07 17.46
C ARG A 310 4.77 -10.14 16.10
N GLU A 311 6.06 -9.79 16.01
CA GLU A 311 6.85 -9.86 14.77
C GLU A 311 7.16 -11.30 14.32
N LEU A 312 7.08 -12.30 15.19
CA LEU A 312 7.40 -13.70 14.86
C LEU A 312 6.30 -14.33 13.98
N ALA A 313 6.42 -14.16 12.69
CA ALA A 313 5.42 -14.63 11.71
C ALA A 313 5.21 -16.16 11.72
N PHE A 314 6.22 -16.94 12.12
CA PHE A 314 6.08 -18.40 12.21
C PHE A 314 5.10 -18.86 13.29
N LEU A 315 4.77 -17.99 14.27
CA LEU A 315 3.77 -18.26 15.31
C LEU A 315 2.33 -17.99 14.86
N ASP A 316 2.12 -17.37 13.69
CA ASP A 316 0.78 -16.91 13.29
C ASP A 316 -0.25 -18.04 13.19
N SER A 317 0.18 -19.24 12.81
CA SER A 317 -0.70 -20.43 12.80
C SER A 317 -1.14 -20.91 14.19
N CYS A 318 -0.47 -20.47 15.23
CA CYS A 318 -0.78 -20.80 16.62
C CYS A 318 -1.60 -19.70 17.32
N ARG A 319 -1.78 -18.53 16.71
CA ARG A 319 -2.45 -17.39 17.32
C ARG A 319 -3.97 -17.53 17.29
N HIS A 320 -4.61 -17.02 18.35
CA HIS A 320 -6.06 -16.87 18.33
C HIS A 320 -6.45 -15.75 17.35
N PRO A 321 -7.42 -15.96 16.43
CA PRO A 321 -7.77 -14.94 15.43
C PRO A 321 -8.18 -13.59 16.03
N ASP A 322 -9.00 -13.61 17.08
CA ASP A 322 -9.49 -12.40 17.75
C ASP A 322 -8.47 -11.80 18.73
N TYR A 323 -7.59 -12.63 19.28
CA TYR A 323 -6.61 -12.26 20.30
C TYR A 323 -5.19 -12.66 19.84
N PRO A 324 -4.53 -11.88 18.98
CA PRO A 324 -3.26 -12.29 18.36
C PRO A 324 -2.10 -12.53 19.32
N ASP A 325 -2.18 -12.02 20.55
CA ASP A 325 -1.18 -12.26 21.60
C ASP A 325 -1.38 -13.62 22.30
N ASP A 326 -2.55 -14.27 22.10
CA ASP A 326 -2.88 -15.55 22.71
C ASP A 326 -2.50 -16.69 21.76
N LEU A 327 -1.69 -17.63 22.24
CA LEU A 327 -1.16 -18.75 21.50
C LEU A 327 -1.81 -20.05 21.92
N ALA A 328 -2.19 -20.90 20.98
CA ALA A 328 -2.58 -22.29 21.25
C ALA A 328 -1.33 -23.09 21.61
N VAL A 329 -1.26 -23.62 22.81
CA VAL A 329 -0.12 -24.38 23.34
C VAL A 329 -0.59 -25.75 23.82
N LEU A 330 0.13 -26.81 23.46
CA LEU A 330 -0.10 -28.16 23.98
C LEU A 330 0.69 -28.36 25.25
N LEU A 331 0.00 -28.56 26.36
CA LEU A 331 0.63 -29.05 27.59
C LEU A 331 0.99 -30.53 27.41
N LEU A 332 2.24 -30.87 27.74
CA LEU A 332 2.75 -32.24 27.66
C LEU A 332 3.14 -32.71 29.06
N HIS A 333 2.70 -33.91 29.43
CA HIS A 333 3.04 -34.56 30.70
C HIS A 333 3.15 -36.07 30.51
N GLU A 334 4.00 -36.75 31.27
CA GLU A 334 4.22 -38.20 31.11
C GLU A 334 2.95 -39.02 31.43
N ASP A 335 2.13 -38.57 32.37
CA ASP A 335 0.96 -39.30 32.86
C ASP A 335 -0.37 -38.86 32.21
N HIS A 336 -0.37 -37.81 31.36
CA HIS A 336 -1.57 -37.24 30.78
C HIS A 336 -1.50 -37.17 29.24
N GLN A 337 -2.65 -37.29 28.60
CA GLN A 337 -2.75 -36.98 27.18
C GLN A 337 -2.48 -35.48 26.97
N PRO A 338 -1.84 -35.08 25.83
CA PRO A 338 -1.64 -33.66 25.53
C PRO A 338 -2.95 -32.88 25.55
N GLU A 339 -2.96 -31.73 26.18
CA GLU A 339 -4.11 -30.83 26.25
C GLU A 339 -3.79 -29.47 25.67
N GLN A 340 -4.65 -28.97 24.81
CA GLN A 340 -4.51 -27.63 24.22
C GLN A 340 -5.07 -26.58 25.20
N VAL A 341 -4.26 -25.58 25.46
CA VAL A 341 -4.60 -24.42 26.29
C VAL A 341 -4.29 -23.14 25.55
N TRP A 342 -4.83 -22.02 26.02
CA TRP A 342 -4.47 -20.69 25.53
C TRP A 342 -3.46 -20.03 26.47
N VAL A 343 -2.42 -19.44 25.87
CA VAL A 343 -1.34 -18.79 26.62
C VAL A 343 -1.06 -17.43 26.02
N ARG A 344 -1.18 -16.38 26.80
CA ARG A 344 -0.81 -15.03 26.38
C ARG A 344 0.70 -14.90 26.39
N GLY A 345 1.30 -14.74 25.21
CA GLY A 345 2.73 -14.50 25.07
C GLY A 345 3.09 -13.10 25.54
N ASP A 346 3.96 -12.99 26.55
CA ASP A 346 4.29 -11.72 27.17
C ASP A 346 5.78 -11.53 27.47
N HIS A 347 6.61 -12.58 27.23
CA HIS A 347 8.03 -12.54 27.48
C HIS A 347 8.83 -13.27 26.39
N LEU A 348 9.85 -12.60 25.85
CA LEU A 348 10.75 -13.13 24.82
C LEU A 348 12.20 -12.80 25.17
N THR A 349 13.04 -13.83 25.23
CA THR A 349 14.50 -13.70 25.28
C THR A 349 15.15 -14.42 24.10
N GLU A 350 16.47 -14.33 23.95
CA GLU A 350 17.20 -15.04 22.88
C GLU A 350 16.93 -16.56 22.86
N ASN A 351 16.54 -17.14 24.00
CA ASN A 351 16.46 -18.60 24.17
C ASN A 351 15.08 -19.09 24.65
N GLU A 352 14.15 -18.20 24.96
CA GLU A 352 12.92 -18.60 25.65
C GLU A 352 11.74 -17.67 25.29
N ILE A 353 10.59 -18.29 25.02
CA ILE A 353 9.29 -17.64 24.98
C ILE A 353 8.52 -18.10 26.22
N ARG A 354 7.93 -17.16 26.95
CA ARG A 354 7.02 -17.45 28.08
C ARG A 354 5.72 -16.68 27.91
N GLY A 355 4.70 -17.18 28.58
CA GLY A 355 3.41 -16.51 28.59
C GLY A 355 2.56 -16.96 29.78
N THR A 356 1.48 -16.23 29.99
CA THR A 356 0.51 -16.47 31.05
C THR A 356 -0.57 -17.41 30.58
N LEU A 357 -0.82 -18.50 31.32
CA LEU A 357 -1.87 -19.48 31.04
C LEU A 357 -3.27 -18.86 31.28
N LEU A 358 -4.12 -18.88 30.23
CA LEU A 358 -5.40 -18.16 30.20
C LEU A 358 -6.61 -19.00 30.58
N ASN A 359 -6.50 -20.32 30.60
CA ASN A 359 -7.58 -21.22 31.00
C ASN A 359 -7.05 -22.32 31.92
N GLU A 360 -7.89 -22.80 32.83
CA GLU A 360 -7.56 -23.91 33.67
C GLU A 360 -7.52 -25.20 32.86
N PRO A 361 -6.42 -26.01 32.92
CA PRO A 361 -6.38 -27.33 32.27
C PRO A 361 -7.38 -28.31 32.91
N ASN A 362 -7.89 -29.26 32.12
CA ASN A 362 -8.84 -30.26 32.58
C ASN A 362 -8.17 -31.34 33.43
N ALA A 363 -6.89 -31.65 33.15
CA ALA A 363 -6.09 -32.60 33.92
C ALA A 363 -5.06 -31.83 34.76
N ASP A 364 -4.54 -32.50 35.79
CA ASP A 364 -3.53 -31.90 36.67
C ASP A 364 -2.14 -31.98 36.04
N PHE A 365 -1.78 -30.90 35.32
CA PHE A 365 -0.45 -30.71 34.74
C PHE A 365 0.54 -30.03 35.68
N GLY A 366 0.15 -29.74 36.93
CA GLY A 366 0.96 -28.99 37.90
C GLY A 366 1.06 -27.49 37.56
N VAL A 367 0.21 -26.99 36.67
CA VAL A 367 0.08 -25.58 36.32
C VAL A 367 -1.39 -25.17 36.25
N HIS A 368 -1.68 -23.94 36.65
CA HIS A 368 -3.03 -23.40 36.78
C HIS A 368 -3.21 -22.09 36.01
N HIS A 369 -4.46 -21.70 35.80
CA HIS A 369 -4.79 -20.40 35.26
C HIS A 369 -4.01 -19.26 35.96
N GLY A 370 -3.35 -18.43 35.19
CA GLY A 370 -2.51 -17.32 35.65
C GLY A 370 -1.04 -17.68 35.84
N ASP A 371 -0.67 -18.95 35.78
CA ASP A 371 0.74 -19.35 35.87
C ASP A 371 1.52 -18.98 34.63
N SER A 372 2.81 -18.62 34.80
CA SER A 372 3.72 -18.39 33.70
C SER A 372 4.34 -19.71 33.22
N ILE A 373 4.11 -20.07 31.96
CA ILE A 373 4.64 -21.30 31.38
C ILE A 373 5.56 -21.00 30.20
N GLN A 374 6.47 -21.94 29.92
CA GLN A 374 7.34 -21.88 28.77
C GLN A 374 6.59 -22.27 27.49
N ILE A 375 6.84 -21.58 26.38
CA ILE A 375 6.29 -21.89 25.08
C ILE A 375 7.44 -22.29 24.16
N ILE A 376 7.39 -23.52 23.65
CA ILE A 376 8.41 -24.05 22.73
C ILE A 376 7.75 -24.27 21.37
N PRO A 377 8.07 -23.46 20.35
CA PRO A 377 7.63 -23.71 18.99
C PRO A 377 8.33 -24.96 18.43
N TYR A 378 7.54 -25.91 17.96
CA TYR A 378 8.04 -27.14 17.34
C TYR A 378 7.57 -27.22 15.88
N LYS A 379 8.53 -27.38 14.97
CA LYS A 379 8.23 -27.56 13.55
C LYS A 379 7.98 -29.05 13.27
N GLN A 380 6.80 -29.36 12.77
CA GLN A 380 6.40 -30.72 12.37
C GLN A 380 7.00 -31.11 11.02
N ASP A 381 6.91 -32.39 10.68
CA ASP A 381 7.45 -32.95 9.41
C ASP A 381 6.79 -32.35 8.15
N ASP A 382 5.53 -31.90 8.26
CA ASP A 382 4.78 -31.24 7.20
C ASP A 382 5.10 -29.73 7.09
N GLY A 383 5.97 -29.22 7.98
CA GLY A 383 6.38 -27.83 8.02
C GLY A 383 5.50 -26.92 8.89
N SER A 384 4.38 -27.42 9.41
CA SER A 384 3.52 -26.67 10.33
C SER A 384 4.23 -26.43 11.67
N ILE A 385 3.83 -25.35 12.39
CA ILE A 385 4.32 -25.04 13.73
C ILE A 385 3.24 -25.39 14.75
N VAL A 386 3.65 -26.06 15.81
CA VAL A 386 2.84 -26.32 17.00
C VAL A 386 3.61 -25.81 18.22
N CYS A 387 2.96 -25.05 19.07
CA CYS A 387 3.57 -24.64 20.33
C CYS A 387 3.31 -25.71 21.40
N VAL A 388 4.35 -26.08 22.14
CA VAL A 388 4.27 -27.07 23.23
C VAL A 388 4.83 -26.50 24.52
N SER A 389 4.36 -27.04 25.65
CA SER A 389 4.89 -26.70 26.99
C SER A 389 5.03 -28.00 27.80
N PRO A 390 6.26 -28.56 27.92
CA PRO A 390 6.50 -29.73 28.74
C PRO A 390 6.36 -29.38 30.22
N GLN A 391 5.47 -30.08 30.93
CA GLN A 391 5.33 -29.97 32.38
C GLN A 391 6.04 -31.13 33.05
N ARG A 392 6.65 -30.87 34.20
CA ARG A 392 7.36 -31.87 35.02
C ARG A 392 6.78 -31.81 36.43
N ASN A 393 6.61 -32.97 37.04
CA ASN A 393 6.26 -33.10 38.45
C ASN A 393 7.31 -32.46 39.35
#